data_27f797c5f5dc96b9774038b76f408e3c
#
_entry.id   27f797c5f5dc96b9774038b76f408e3c
#
_cell.length_a   1.000
_cell.length_b   1.000
_cell.length_c   1.000
_cell.angle_alpha   90.00
_cell.angle_beta   90.00
_cell.angle_gamma   90.00
#
_symmetry.space_group_name_H-M   'P 1'
#
loop_
_entity.id
_entity.type
_entity.pdbx_description
1 polymer ?
#
loop_
_entity_poly.entity_id
_entity_poly.type
_entity_poly.pdbx_seq_one_letter_code
_entity_poly.pdbx_strand_id
1 'polypeptide(L)'
;NSAVFSDGSFVYIPKGVRCPMELSSYFRINAANTGQFERTLIIAEEGSHVSYLEGCTAPQRDRHQLHAAVVELVAHDDAHIKYSTVQNWYPGDEQGRGGIYNFVTKRGLCAGQRSHIAWTQIETGSAITWKYPSVVLRGDDSRGEFHSIAVSNHFQQADTGTKMIHLGRNTKSRIVSKGISAGHAQNSYRGLVRVAPTAAGAHNHTQCDSLLIGPDCGAHTFPYIEAARDDAMVEHEATTTRISEERLFYCQQ
;
A
#
# COMPACT_ATOMS: atom_id res chain seq x y z
N ASN A 1 -14.40 -2.61 -10.61
CA ASN A 1 -13.79 -1.27 -10.53
C ASN A 1 -13.08 -0.82 -11.80
N SER A 2 -12.32 -1.68 -12.48
CA SER A 2 -11.62 -1.24 -13.70
C SER A 2 -12.59 -0.82 -14.82
N ALA A 3 -13.81 -1.32 -14.82
CA ALA A 3 -14.85 -1.02 -15.81
C ALA A 3 -15.96 -0.10 -15.27
N VAL A 4 -16.16 -0.08 -13.96
CA VAL A 4 -17.22 0.69 -13.31
C VAL A 4 -16.59 1.58 -12.23
N PHE A 5 -16.60 2.87 -12.46
CA PHE A 5 -16.15 3.89 -11.51
C PHE A 5 -17.00 5.15 -11.71
N SER A 6 -17.21 5.87 -10.62
CA SER A 6 -18.03 7.09 -10.60
C SER A 6 -17.19 8.36 -10.54
N ASP A 7 -15.93 8.24 -10.10
CA ASP A 7 -15.03 9.37 -9.91
C ASP A 7 -13.57 8.92 -10.02
N GLY A 8 -12.63 9.86 -10.06
CA GLY A 8 -11.21 9.55 -10.11
C GLY A 8 -10.34 10.72 -10.54
N SER A 9 -9.04 10.44 -10.68
CA SER A 9 -8.04 11.41 -11.07
C SER A 9 -7.27 10.92 -12.30
N PHE A 10 -7.01 11.81 -13.22
CA PHE A 10 -6.10 11.58 -14.35
C PHE A 10 -4.97 12.61 -14.30
N VAL A 11 -3.72 12.12 -14.23
CA VAL A 11 -2.53 12.97 -14.18
C VAL A 11 -1.57 12.53 -15.28
N TYR A 12 -1.18 13.46 -16.11
CA TYR A 12 -0.18 13.26 -17.15
C TYR A 12 0.96 14.26 -16.96
N ILE A 13 2.18 13.76 -16.78
CA ILE A 13 3.38 14.59 -16.62
C ILE A 13 4.25 14.46 -17.87
N PRO A 14 4.38 15.54 -18.65
CA PRO A 14 5.16 15.54 -19.90
C PRO A 14 6.66 15.26 -19.65
N LYS A 15 7.34 14.84 -20.72
CA LYS A 15 8.78 14.56 -20.72
C LYS A 15 9.59 15.70 -20.10
N GLY A 16 10.50 15.32 -19.17
CA GLY A 16 11.43 16.20 -18.51
C GLY A 16 10.79 17.17 -17.49
N VAL A 17 9.49 17.11 -17.29
CA VAL A 17 8.80 18.00 -16.34
C VAL A 17 8.97 17.47 -14.92
N ARG A 18 9.50 18.31 -14.05
CA ARG A 18 9.47 18.06 -12.60
C ARG A 18 8.31 18.89 -12.02
N CYS A 19 7.29 18.20 -11.49
CA CYS A 19 6.16 18.86 -10.87
C CYS A 19 6.63 19.71 -9.69
N PRO A 20 6.35 21.01 -9.66
CA PRO A 20 6.96 21.93 -8.68
C PRO A 20 6.37 21.77 -7.27
N MET A 21 5.21 21.15 -7.15
CA MET A 21 4.53 20.91 -5.88
C MET A 21 3.92 19.51 -5.85
N GLU A 22 3.61 19.03 -4.65
CA GLU A 22 2.84 17.81 -4.49
C GLU A 22 1.40 18.04 -4.96
N LEU A 23 0.93 17.17 -5.84
CA LEU A 23 -0.47 17.12 -6.24
C LEU A 23 -1.26 16.38 -5.17
N SER A 24 -2.50 16.79 -4.92
CA SER A 24 -3.33 16.09 -3.95
C SER A 24 -4.78 15.96 -4.40
N SER A 25 -5.39 14.84 -4.03
CA SER A 25 -6.84 14.64 -4.08
C SER A 25 -7.37 14.25 -2.72
N TYR A 26 -8.61 14.62 -2.48
CA TYR A 26 -9.29 14.25 -1.24
C TYR A 26 -10.68 13.71 -1.57
N PHE A 27 -10.89 12.43 -1.23
CA PHE A 27 -12.15 11.75 -1.45
C PHE A 27 -12.93 11.61 -0.14
N ARG A 28 -14.22 11.95 -0.20
CA ARG A 28 -15.09 11.86 0.97
C ARG A 28 -16.43 11.23 0.61
N ILE A 29 -16.78 10.14 1.29
CA ILE A 29 -18.08 9.52 1.14
C ILE A 29 -19.10 10.27 2.01
N ASN A 30 -19.98 11.06 1.37
CA ASN A 30 -20.98 11.88 2.09
C ASN A 30 -22.37 11.26 2.12
N ALA A 31 -22.75 10.46 1.12
CA ALA A 31 -24.08 9.88 0.99
C ALA A 31 -24.23 8.58 1.79
N ALA A 32 -25.38 8.40 2.43
CA ALA A 32 -25.73 7.14 3.08
C ALA A 32 -26.09 6.08 2.04
N ASN A 33 -25.82 4.81 2.34
CA ASN A 33 -26.17 3.65 1.49
C ASN A 33 -25.56 3.68 0.07
N THR A 34 -24.43 4.35 -0.10
CA THR A 34 -23.71 4.41 -1.38
C THR A 34 -22.34 3.78 -1.23
N GLY A 35 -21.88 3.10 -2.29
CA GLY A 35 -20.48 2.74 -2.48
C GLY A 35 -19.77 3.85 -3.27
N GLN A 36 -18.49 4.03 -2.99
CA GLN A 36 -17.61 4.89 -3.80
C GLN A 36 -16.70 4.01 -4.63
N PHE A 37 -16.69 4.26 -5.95
CA PHE A 37 -15.88 3.54 -6.92
C PHE A 37 -14.96 4.53 -7.60
N GLU A 38 -13.66 4.44 -7.33
CA GLU A 38 -12.67 5.40 -7.80
C GLU A 38 -11.68 4.76 -8.77
N ARG A 39 -11.20 5.56 -9.71
CA ARG A 39 -10.10 5.17 -10.58
C ARG A 39 -9.13 6.32 -10.78
N THR A 40 -7.89 6.13 -10.37
CA THR A 40 -6.80 7.09 -10.57
C THR A 40 -5.77 6.52 -11.55
N LEU A 41 -5.38 7.33 -12.54
CA LEU A 41 -4.32 6.99 -13.49
C LEU A 41 -3.28 8.11 -13.49
N ILE A 42 -2.01 7.76 -13.27
CA ILE A 42 -0.87 8.68 -13.37
C ILE A 42 0.11 8.14 -14.40
N ILE A 43 0.44 8.95 -15.38
CA ILE A 43 1.44 8.66 -16.39
C ILE A 43 2.56 9.71 -16.29
N ALA A 44 3.78 9.25 -16.05
CA ALA A 44 4.98 10.06 -15.98
C ALA A 44 5.89 9.71 -17.16
N GLU A 45 6.05 10.67 -18.07
CA GLU A 45 6.90 10.53 -19.25
C GLU A 45 8.38 10.60 -18.90
N GLU A 46 9.24 10.30 -19.87
CA GLU A 46 10.70 10.24 -19.71
C GLU A 46 11.28 11.43 -18.94
N GLY A 47 12.06 11.14 -17.90
CA GLY A 47 12.73 12.14 -17.04
C GLY A 47 11.81 13.00 -16.20
N SER A 48 10.52 12.66 -16.11
CA SER A 48 9.55 13.44 -15.32
C SER A 48 9.47 13.00 -13.86
N HIS A 49 8.99 13.91 -12.99
CA HIS A 49 8.86 13.64 -11.55
C HIS A 49 7.54 14.16 -11.03
N VAL A 50 6.84 13.34 -10.26
CA VAL A 50 5.60 13.73 -9.58
C VAL A 50 5.50 13.11 -8.18
N SER A 51 5.03 13.90 -7.23
CA SER A 51 4.54 13.45 -5.93
C SER A 51 3.04 13.67 -5.86
N TYR A 52 2.31 12.64 -5.46
CA TYR A 52 0.85 12.66 -5.37
C TYR A 52 0.40 12.15 -4.00
N LEU A 53 -0.49 12.91 -3.36
CA LEU A 53 -1.09 12.56 -2.07
C LEU A 53 -2.59 12.34 -2.24
N GLU A 54 -3.07 11.18 -1.82
CA GLU A 54 -4.50 10.86 -1.74
C GLU A 54 -4.94 10.77 -0.28
N GLY A 55 -5.93 11.55 0.07
CA GLY A 55 -6.61 11.50 1.36
C GLY A 55 -8.02 10.97 1.21
N CYS A 56 -8.43 10.01 2.05
CA CYS A 56 -9.77 9.45 2.01
C CYS A 56 -10.36 9.39 3.41
N THR A 57 -11.61 9.84 3.55
CA THR A 57 -12.36 9.76 4.81
C THR A 57 -13.86 9.50 4.58
N ALA A 58 -14.54 9.03 5.62
CA ALA A 58 -15.99 8.94 5.67
C ALA A 58 -16.51 9.33 7.05
N PRO A 59 -17.71 9.94 7.16
CA PRO A 59 -18.35 10.17 8.44
C PRO A 59 -18.79 8.85 9.08
N GLN A 60 -18.92 8.85 10.40
CA GLN A 60 -19.49 7.73 11.14
C GLN A 60 -20.95 7.48 10.76
N ARG A 61 -21.29 6.21 10.51
CA ARG A 61 -22.65 5.77 10.20
C ARG A 61 -22.87 4.35 10.72
N ASP A 62 -24.08 4.04 11.14
CA ASP A 62 -24.46 2.74 11.70
C ASP A 62 -24.53 1.60 10.67
N ARG A 63 -24.04 1.80 9.47
CA ARG A 63 -24.12 0.85 8.34
C ARG A 63 -22.78 0.65 7.67
N HIS A 64 -22.62 -0.53 7.10
CA HIS A 64 -21.46 -0.80 6.24
C HIS A 64 -21.54 0.04 4.96
N GLN A 65 -20.41 0.58 4.57
CA GLN A 65 -20.24 1.27 3.29
C GLN A 65 -19.03 0.70 2.56
N LEU A 66 -19.11 0.65 1.24
CA LEU A 66 -18.03 0.15 0.40
C LEU A 66 -17.25 1.31 -0.20
N HIS A 67 -15.94 1.31 0.06
CA HIS A 67 -14.97 2.04 -0.74
C HIS A 67 -14.20 1.05 -1.61
N ALA A 68 -14.20 1.27 -2.90
CA ALA A 68 -13.48 0.44 -3.84
C ALA A 68 -12.71 1.32 -4.84
N ALA A 69 -11.40 1.16 -4.90
CA ALA A 69 -10.55 1.98 -5.76
C ALA A 69 -9.59 1.14 -6.60
N VAL A 70 -9.26 1.68 -7.79
CA VAL A 70 -8.17 1.21 -8.64
C VAL A 70 -7.23 2.38 -8.90
N VAL A 71 -5.95 2.20 -8.60
CA VAL A 71 -4.90 3.17 -8.90
C VAL A 71 -3.89 2.52 -9.84
N GLU A 72 -3.59 3.19 -10.94
CA GLU A 72 -2.63 2.74 -11.95
C GLU A 72 -1.56 3.81 -12.16
N LEU A 73 -0.29 3.42 -12.06
CA LEU A 73 0.87 4.30 -12.27
C LEU A 73 1.73 3.73 -13.39
N VAL A 74 2.14 4.58 -14.32
CA VAL A 74 3.06 4.23 -15.41
C VAL A 74 4.24 5.19 -15.40
N ALA A 75 5.44 4.68 -15.18
CA ALA A 75 6.69 5.45 -15.21
C ALA A 75 7.55 5.02 -16.40
N HIS A 76 7.81 5.96 -17.30
CA HIS A 76 8.72 5.78 -18.44
C HIS A 76 10.18 5.96 -18.06
N ASP A 77 11.11 6.02 -19.01
CA ASP A 77 12.56 6.10 -18.77
C ASP A 77 12.90 7.26 -17.83
N ASP A 78 13.70 7.00 -16.79
CA ASP A 78 14.11 7.99 -15.79
C ASP A 78 12.96 8.73 -15.07
N ALA A 79 11.72 8.26 -15.20
CA ALA A 79 10.58 8.88 -14.55
C ALA A 79 10.43 8.42 -13.11
N HIS A 80 9.96 9.33 -12.24
CA HIS A 80 9.77 9.07 -10.81
C HIS A 80 8.35 9.43 -10.39
N ILE A 81 7.64 8.47 -9.80
CA ILE A 81 6.32 8.66 -9.20
C ILE A 81 6.38 8.29 -7.72
N LYS A 82 6.09 9.23 -6.86
CA LYS A 82 5.80 8.98 -5.45
C LYS A 82 4.30 9.12 -5.22
N TYR A 83 3.67 8.05 -4.76
CA TYR A 83 2.24 8.04 -4.47
C TYR A 83 2.00 7.74 -3.00
N SER A 84 1.44 8.69 -2.30
CA SER A 84 1.15 8.59 -0.86
C SER A 84 -0.35 8.50 -0.63
N THR A 85 -0.79 7.65 0.31
CA THR A 85 -2.19 7.62 0.77
C THR A 85 -2.26 7.71 2.27
N VAL A 86 -3.22 8.52 2.73
CA VAL A 86 -3.64 8.54 4.13
C VAL A 86 -5.13 8.24 4.16
N GLN A 87 -5.46 7.06 4.68
CA GLN A 87 -6.85 6.60 4.77
C GLN A 87 -7.25 6.51 6.23
N ASN A 88 -8.21 7.36 6.61
CA ASN A 88 -8.78 7.41 7.94
C ASN A 88 -10.31 7.25 7.83
N TRP A 89 -10.74 6.01 7.92
CA TRP A 89 -12.11 5.59 7.76
C TRP A 89 -12.80 5.38 9.11
N TYR A 90 -14.10 5.11 9.09
CA TYR A 90 -14.86 4.71 10.27
C TYR A 90 -14.83 3.18 10.47
N PRO A 91 -14.42 2.68 11.66
CA PRO A 91 -14.20 1.25 11.90
C PRO A 91 -15.46 0.45 12.23
N GLY A 92 -16.58 1.08 12.46
CA GLY A 92 -17.76 0.52 13.10
C GLY A 92 -17.89 0.93 14.57
N ASP A 93 -18.94 0.44 15.23
CA ASP A 93 -19.18 0.68 16.65
C ASP A 93 -18.29 -0.22 17.55
N GLU A 94 -18.43 -0.08 18.87
CA GLU A 94 -17.68 -0.85 19.85
C GLU A 94 -17.92 -2.38 19.78
N GLN A 95 -19.03 -2.79 19.16
CA GLN A 95 -19.37 -4.18 18.91
C GLN A 95 -18.94 -4.65 17.52
N GLY A 96 -18.22 -3.82 16.75
CA GLY A 96 -17.74 -4.13 15.41
C GLY A 96 -18.83 -4.08 14.33
N ARG A 97 -19.96 -3.38 14.57
CA ARG A 97 -21.04 -3.26 13.59
C ARG A 97 -20.91 -1.95 12.80
N GLY A 98 -21.27 -2.00 11.53
CA GLY A 98 -21.06 -0.86 10.61
C GLY A 98 -19.62 -0.72 10.16
N GLY A 99 -19.26 0.46 9.69
CA GLY A 99 -17.90 0.78 9.25
C GLY A 99 -17.64 0.61 7.75
N ILE A 100 -16.44 0.95 7.34
CA ILE A 100 -16.05 0.98 5.94
C ILE A 100 -15.36 -0.34 5.54
N TYR A 101 -15.81 -0.90 4.41
CA TYR A 101 -15.11 -1.95 3.67
C TYR A 101 -14.25 -1.27 2.60
N ASN A 102 -12.95 -1.33 2.78
CA ASN A 102 -11.96 -0.62 1.98
C ASN A 102 -11.19 -1.60 1.08
N PHE A 103 -11.62 -1.73 -0.18
CA PHE A 103 -11.05 -2.64 -1.15
C PHE A 103 -10.31 -1.87 -2.25
N VAL A 104 -8.98 -1.92 -2.22
CA VAL A 104 -8.15 -1.12 -3.12
C VAL A 104 -7.16 -1.97 -3.88
N THR A 105 -7.14 -1.81 -5.19
CA THR A 105 -6.12 -2.38 -6.08
C THR A 105 -5.21 -1.27 -6.59
N LYS A 106 -3.91 -1.38 -6.34
CA LYS A 106 -2.89 -0.45 -6.83
C LYS A 106 -1.90 -1.18 -7.73
N ARG A 107 -1.64 -0.65 -8.92
CA ARG A 107 -0.74 -1.22 -9.92
C ARG A 107 0.25 -0.19 -10.38
N GLY A 108 1.54 -0.45 -10.17
CA GLY A 108 2.65 0.35 -10.69
C GLY A 108 3.36 -0.40 -11.80
N LEU A 109 3.64 0.27 -12.89
CA LEU A 109 4.47 -0.23 -13.98
C LEU A 109 5.67 0.69 -14.17
N CYS A 110 6.83 0.22 -13.74
CA CYS A 110 8.13 0.77 -14.13
C CYS A 110 8.42 0.32 -15.57
N ALA A 111 7.84 1.04 -16.53
CA ALA A 111 7.87 0.68 -17.96
C ALA A 111 9.23 0.93 -18.58
N GLY A 112 9.89 2.00 -18.15
CA GLY A 112 11.16 2.46 -18.71
C GLY A 112 12.37 2.12 -17.85
N GLN A 113 13.56 2.30 -18.44
CA GLN A 113 14.84 2.13 -17.73
C GLN A 113 14.99 3.15 -16.62
N ARG A 114 15.60 2.76 -15.48
CA ARG A 114 15.87 3.61 -14.31
C ARG A 114 14.63 4.31 -13.75
N SER A 115 13.44 3.86 -14.17
CA SER A 115 12.18 4.40 -13.63
C SER A 115 11.97 4.00 -12.17
N HIS A 116 11.22 4.81 -11.44
CA HIS A 116 11.03 4.60 -10.01
C HIS A 116 9.57 4.84 -9.61
N ILE A 117 8.98 3.88 -8.91
CA ILE A 117 7.67 4.02 -8.28
C ILE A 117 7.81 3.75 -6.78
N ALA A 118 7.39 4.72 -5.97
CA ALA A 118 7.34 4.59 -4.52
C ALA A 118 5.89 4.72 -4.02
N TRP A 119 5.41 3.67 -3.36
CA TRP A 119 4.14 3.66 -2.63
C TRP A 119 4.38 3.96 -1.15
N THR A 120 3.67 4.93 -0.61
CA THR A 120 3.59 5.16 0.84
C THR A 120 2.14 5.09 1.26
N GLN A 121 1.79 4.33 2.30
CA GLN A 121 0.42 4.25 2.77
C GLN A 121 0.31 4.18 4.28
N ILE A 122 -0.67 4.93 4.79
CA ILE A 122 -1.09 4.87 6.18
C ILE A 122 -2.56 4.46 6.17
N GLU A 123 -2.84 3.30 6.76
CA GLU A 123 -4.16 2.69 6.82
C GLU A 123 -4.65 2.69 8.25
N THR A 124 -5.76 3.35 8.49
CA THR A 124 -6.45 3.31 9.77
C THR A 124 -7.95 3.46 9.60
N GLY A 125 -8.70 2.95 10.53
CA GLY A 125 -10.11 3.22 10.68
C GLY A 125 -11.08 2.33 9.91
N SER A 126 -10.70 1.58 8.89
CA SER A 126 -11.64 0.69 8.19
C SER A 126 -12.07 -0.49 9.06
N ALA A 127 -13.32 -0.93 8.96
CA ALA A 127 -13.75 -2.20 9.55
C ALA A 127 -13.00 -3.38 8.90
N ILE A 128 -12.93 -3.36 7.57
CA ILE A 128 -12.14 -4.32 6.77
C ILE A 128 -11.34 -3.56 5.74
N THR A 129 -10.03 -3.77 5.73
CA THR A 129 -9.14 -3.31 4.66
C THR A 129 -8.61 -4.49 3.87
N TRP A 130 -8.72 -4.42 2.54
CA TRP A 130 -8.13 -5.38 1.62
C TRP A 130 -7.39 -4.64 0.52
N LYS A 131 -6.04 -4.57 0.63
CA LYS A 131 -5.25 -3.67 -0.20
C LYS A 131 -3.87 -4.23 -0.53
N TYR A 132 -3.63 -4.44 -1.82
CA TYR A 132 -2.38 -5.01 -2.32
C TYR A 132 -1.78 -4.17 -3.45
N PRO A 133 -0.98 -3.13 -3.13
CA PRO A 133 -0.16 -2.45 -4.12
C PRO A 133 0.80 -3.40 -4.82
N SER A 134 1.09 -3.13 -6.07
CA SER A 134 2.07 -3.88 -6.85
C SER A 134 2.98 -2.96 -7.64
N VAL A 135 4.21 -3.43 -7.91
CA VAL A 135 5.11 -2.80 -8.88
C VAL A 135 5.67 -3.88 -9.81
N VAL A 136 5.49 -3.69 -11.10
CA VAL A 136 6.14 -4.47 -12.15
C VAL A 136 7.37 -3.69 -12.61
N LEU A 137 8.55 -4.23 -12.34
CA LEU A 137 9.87 -3.67 -12.67
C LEU A 137 10.30 -4.22 -14.04
N ARG A 138 9.77 -3.61 -15.11
CA ARG A 138 9.99 -4.05 -16.48
C ARG A 138 11.28 -3.44 -17.10
N GLY A 139 11.50 -2.16 -16.85
CA GLY A 139 12.70 -1.48 -17.34
C GLY A 139 13.95 -1.91 -16.58
N ASP A 140 15.09 -2.00 -17.27
CA ASP A 140 16.37 -2.27 -16.63
C ASP A 140 16.70 -1.17 -15.61
N ASP A 141 17.37 -1.51 -14.51
CA ASP A 141 17.76 -0.61 -13.43
C ASP A 141 16.59 0.09 -12.72
N SER A 142 15.35 -0.33 -12.97
CA SER A 142 14.17 0.27 -12.35
C SER A 142 14.04 -0.09 -10.86
N ARG A 143 13.29 0.75 -10.11
CA ARG A 143 13.16 0.64 -8.66
C ARG A 143 11.71 0.69 -8.23
N GLY A 144 11.35 -0.17 -7.25
CA GLY A 144 10.05 -0.19 -6.62
C GLY A 144 10.18 -0.07 -5.10
N GLU A 145 9.43 0.83 -4.48
CA GLU A 145 9.42 0.97 -3.03
C GLU A 145 7.98 0.85 -2.50
N PHE A 146 7.86 0.23 -1.35
CA PHE A 146 6.60 0.12 -0.62
C PHE A 146 6.85 0.37 0.87
N HIS A 147 6.23 1.43 1.39
CA HIS A 147 6.24 1.79 2.80
C HIS A 147 4.80 1.80 3.31
N SER A 148 4.49 0.99 4.31
CA SER A 148 3.14 0.84 4.83
C SER A 148 3.11 0.86 6.35
N ILE A 149 2.11 1.56 6.90
CA ILE A 149 1.74 1.49 8.31
C ILE A 149 0.25 1.16 8.37
N ALA A 150 -0.10 0.05 9.02
CA ALA A 150 -1.48 -0.33 9.32
C ALA A 150 -1.70 -0.26 10.83
N VAL A 151 -2.65 0.57 11.26
CA VAL A 151 -3.03 0.71 12.67
C VAL A 151 -4.47 0.24 12.83
N SER A 152 -4.67 -0.83 13.58
CA SER A 152 -5.98 -1.46 13.78
C SER A 152 -6.27 -1.65 15.25
N ASN A 153 -7.52 -1.36 15.64
CA ASN A 153 -8.03 -1.51 17.00
C ASN A 153 -9.45 -2.10 16.97
N HIS A 154 -10.04 -2.38 18.15
CA HIS A 154 -11.36 -2.98 18.28
C HIS A 154 -11.48 -4.27 17.46
N PHE A 155 -12.41 -4.35 16.51
CA PHE A 155 -12.65 -5.52 15.67
C PHE A 155 -12.17 -5.34 14.22
N GLN A 156 -11.32 -4.34 13.98
CA GLN A 156 -10.80 -4.07 12.65
C GLN A 156 -9.96 -5.22 12.10
N GLN A 157 -10.07 -5.44 10.80
CA GLN A 157 -9.28 -6.42 10.08
C GLN A 157 -8.58 -5.75 8.90
N ALA A 158 -7.25 -5.78 8.90
CA ALA A 158 -6.46 -5.25 7.81
C ALA A 158 -5.66 -6.38 7.16
N ASP A 159 -6.07 -6.79 5.97
CA ASP A 159 -5.30 -7.71 5.11
C ASP A 159 -4.63 -6.88 4.02
N THR A 160 -3.36 -6.58 4.22
CA THR A 160 -2.56 -5.72 3.36
C THR A 160 -1.35 -6.47 2.83
N GLY A 161 -0.63 -5.86 1.92
CA GLY A 161 0.58 -6.45 1.39
C GLY A 161 1.03 -5.78 0.11
N THR A 162 2.01 -6.39 -0.54
CA THR A 162 2.51 -5.85 -1.80
C THR A 162 3.05 -6.95 -2.71
N LYS A 163 3.17 -6.63 -3.99
CA LYS A 163 3.77 -7.51 -5.00
C LYS A 163 4.88 -6.75 -5.72
N MET A 164 6.11 -7.26 -5.66
CA MET A 164 7.25 -6.76 -6.42
C MET A 164 7.63 -7.81 -7.47
N ILE A 165 7.48 -7.46 -8.75
CA ILE A 165 7.69 -8.37 -9.87
C ILE A 165 8.85 -7.84 -10.71
N HIS A 166 10.00 -8.51 -10.62
CA HIS A 166 11.23 -8.18 -11.33
C HIS A 166 11.26 -8.87 -12.69
N LEU A 167 11.28 -8.09 -13.77
CA LEU A 167 11.36 -8.55 -15.16
C LEU A 167 12.63 -8.04 -15.86
N GLY A 168 13.02 -6.78 -15.61
CA GLY A 168 14.22 -6.14 -16.14
C GLY A 168 15.48 -6.52 -15.36
N ARG A 169 16.65 -6.20 -15.91
CA ARG A 169 17.95 -6.46 -15.28
C ARG A 169 18.28 -5.41 -14.22
N ASN A 170 19.04 -5.79 -13.20
CA ASN A 170 19.53 -4.94 -12.12
C ASN A 170 18.39 -4.20 -11.38
N THR A 171 17.20 -4.74 -11.40
CA THR A 171 16.04 -4.11 -10.76
C THR A 171 16.10 -4.24 -9.25
N LYS A 172 15.63 -3.20 -8.54
CA LYS A 172 15.67 -3.16 -7.08
C LYS A 172 14.29 -2.92 -6.50
N SER A 173 13.97 -3.64 -5.42
CA SER A 173 12.77 -3.35 -4.65
C SER A 173 13.03 -3.33 -3.15
N ARG A 174 12.30 -2.44 -2.45
CA ARG A 174 12.31 -2.34 -1.01
C ARG A 174 10.90 -2.34 -0.47
N ILE A 175 10.67 -3.18 0.53
CA ILE A 175 9.39 -3.29 1.22
C ILE A 175 9.62 -3.05 2.70
N VAL A 176 8.88 -2.08 3.28
CA VAL A 176 8.83 -1.86 4.72
C VAL A 176 7.36 -1.82 5.12
N SER A 177 6.91 -2.83 5.85
CA SER A 177 5.53 -2.94 6.32
C SER A 177 5.50 -2.98 7.84
N LYS A 178 4.76 -2.06 8.45
CA LYS A 178 4.60 -1.98 9.90
C LYS A 178 3.13 -2.11 10.26
N GLY A 179 2.83 -3.00 11.21
CA GLY A 179 1.48 -3.23 11.71
C GLY A 179 1.39 -2.97 13.21
N ILE A 180 0.33 -2.29 13.64
CA ILE A 180 -0.01 -2.15 15.05
C ILE A 180 -1.42 -2.72 15.23
N SER A 181 -1.56 -3.73 16.10
CA SER A 181 -2.85 -4.34 16.42
C SER A 181 -3.14 -4.18 17.91
N ALA A 182 -4.35 -3.73 18.22
CA ALA A 182 -4.83 -3.60 19.60
C ALA A 182 -6.28 -4.14 19.72
N GLY A 183 -6.77 -4.37 20.95
CA GLY A 183 -8.10 -4.92 21.18
C GLY A 183 -8.25 -6.32 20.59
N HIS A 184 -9.23 -6.50 19.71
CA HIS A 184 -9.47 -7.76 18.96
C HIS A 184 -9.04 -7.66 17.49
N ALA A 185 -8.28 -6.62 17.12
CA ALA A 185 -7.91 -6.38 15.73
C ALA A 185 -6.94 -7.43 15.19
N GLN A 186 -7.04 -7.68 13.88
CA GLN A 186 -6.20 -8.64 13.17
C GLN A 186 -5.54 -7.97 11.97
N ASN A 187 -4.22 -7.91 11.96
CA ASN A 187 -3.44 -7.42 10.83
C ASN A 187 -2.77 -8.58 10.10
N SER A 188 -2.93 -8.64 8.80
CA SER A 188 -2.24 -9.58 7.92
C SER A 188 -1.40 -8.84 6.89
N TYR A 189 -0.18 -9.29 6.69
CA TYR A 189 0.67 -8.87 5.59
C TYR A 189 0.86 -10.04 4.62
N ARG A 190 0.56 -9.82 3.31
CA ARG A 190 0.83 -10.80 2.25
C ARG A 190 1.79 -10.18 1.25
N GLY A 191 2.99 -10.75 1.14
CA GLY A 191 4.04 -10.26 0.25
C GLY A 191 4.34 -11.24 -0.86
N LEU A 192 4.38 -10.76 -2.11
CA LEU A 192 4.93 -11.52 -3.24
C LEU A 192 6.18 -10.80 -3.76
N VAL A 193 7.29 -11.52 -3.81
CA VAL A 193 8.48 -11.12 -4.55
C VAL A 193 8.73 -12.16 -5.62
N ARG A 194 8.65 -11.75 -6.88
CA ARG A 194 8.90 -12.63 -8.03
C ARG A 194 10.06 -12.10 -8.87
N VAL A 195 11.06 -12.94 -9.07
CA VAL A 195 12.19 -12.67 -9.97
C VAL A 195 12.07 -13.58 -11.19
N ALA A 196 11.77 -12.98 -12.34
CA ALA A 196 11.65 -13.70 -13.60
C ALA A 196 13.02 -14.18 -14.13
N PRO A 197 13.06 -15.17 -15.05
CA PRO A 197 14.32 -15.63 -15.66
C PRO A 197 15.10 -14.52 -16.38
N THR A 198 14.44 -13.45 -16.80
CA THR A 198 15.06 -12.31 -17.48
C THR A 198 15.70 -11.28 -16.55
N ALA A 199 15.37 -11.32 -15.25
CA ALA A 199 15.73 -10.30 -14.27
C ALA A 199 17.09 -10.58 -13.61
N ALA A 200 18.17 -10.57 -14.41
CA ALA A 200 19.52 -10.74 -13.90
C ALA A 200 19.90 -9.61 -12.93
N GLY A 201 20.59 -9.94 -11.82
CA GLY A 201 21.02 -8.98 -10.82
C GLY A 201 19.90 -8.31 -10.03
N ALA A 202 18.73 -8.94 -9.96
CA ALA A 202 17.59 -8.42 -9.17
C ALA A 202 17.88 -8.46 -7.67
N HIS A 203 17.49 -7.40 -6.96
CA HIS A 203 17.67 -7.31 -5.52
C HIS A 203 16.37 -6.86 -4.85
N ASN A 204 15.93 -7.60 -3.82
CA ASN A 204 14.80 -7.25 -2.96
C ASN A 204 15.24 -7.24 -1.50
N HIS A 205 14.77 -6.25 -0.76
CA HIS A 205 14.83 -6.24 0.71
C HIS A 205 13.41 -6.02 1.26
N THR A 206 12.96 -6.92 2.13
CA THR A 206 11.65 -6.88 2.77
C THR A 206 11.81 -6.89 4.28
N GLN A 207 11.20 -5.92 4.96
CA GLN A 207 11.11 -5.84 6.41
C GLN A 207 9.64 -5.71 6.83
N CYS A 208 9.18 -6.63 7.71
CA CYS A 208 7.83 -6.66 8.24
C CYS A 208 7.86 -6.63 9.77
N ASP A 209 7.43 -5.54 10.39
CA ASP A 209 7.41 -5.40 11.84
C ASP A 209 5.96 -5.30 12.34
N SER A 210 5.63 -6.05 13.37
CA SER A 210 4.31 -6.05 13.99
C SER A 210 4.39 -5.78 15.49
N LEU A 211 3.55 -4.87 15.97
CA LEU A 211 3.39 -4.54 17.37
C LEU A 211 2.01 -4.96 17.85
N LEU A 212 1.94 -5.79 18.87
CA LEU A 212 0.71 -6.25 19.51
C LEU A 212 0.51 -5.58 20.86
N ILE A 213 -0.67 -5.01 21.08
CA ILE A 213 -1.05 -4.33 22.32
C ILE A 213 -2.28 -5.05 22.90
N GLY A 214 -2.07 -5.78 24.00
CA GLY A 214 -3.09 -6.61 24.62
C GLY A 214 -3.08 -8.07 24.16
N PRO A 215 -3.93 -8.93 24.77
CA PRO A 215 -3.89 -10.38 24.58
C PRO A 215 -4.61 -10.87 23.31
N ASP A 216 -5.69 -10.19 22.88
CA ASP A 216 -6.67 -10.73 21.94
C ASP A 216 -6.45 -10.28 20.48
N CYS A 217 -5.46 -9.40 20.24
CA CYS A 217 -5.11 -8.97 18.90
C CYS A 217 -4.07 -9.89 18.25
N GLY A 218 -4.02 -9.86 16.91
CA GLY A 218 -3.13 -10.71 16.13
C GLY A 218 -2.38 -9.99 15.00
N ALA A 219 -1.27 -10.58 14.60
CA ALA A 219 -0.52 -10.22 13.41
C ALA A 219 -0.09 -11.48 12.66
N HIS A 220 -0.25 -11.46 11.34
CA HIS A 220 0.03 -12.60 10.48
C HIS A 220 0.87 -12.16 9.29
N THR A 221 1.93 -12.90 8.97
CA THR A 221 2.81 -12.60 7.83
C THR A 221 2.86 -13.80 6.89
N PHE A 222 2.53 -13.56 5.61
CA PHE A 222 2.49 -14.58 4.56
C PHE A 222 3.43 -14.19 3.42
N PRO A 223 4.74 -14.44 3.53
CA PRO A 223 5.68 -14.18 2.45
C PRO A 223 5.54 -15.25 1.37
N TYR A 224 5.61 -14.82 0.11
CA TYR A 224 5.70 -15.70 -1.05
C TYR A 224 6.83 -15.22 -1.96
N ILE A 225 7.84 -16.07 -2.18
CA ILE A 225 9.04 -15.73 -2.92
C ILE A 225 9.24 -16.73 -4.05
N GLU A 226 9.29 -16.22 -5.27
CA GLU A 226 9.64 -16.97 -6.48
C GLU A 226 10.90 -16.37 -7.10
N ALA A 227 12.05 -17.03 -7.00
CA ALA A 227 13.28 -16.60 -7.64
C ALA A 227 13.68 -17.62 -8.71
N ALA A 228 13.62 -17.22 -9.98
CA ALA A 228 14.01 -18.04 -11.11
C ALA A 228 15.47 -17.80 -11.56
N ARG A 229 16.29 -17.18 -10.68
CA ARG A 229 17.69 -16.84 -10.98
C ARG A 229 18.56 -17.03 -9.75
N ASP A 230 19.75 -17.62 -9.96
CA ASP A 230 20.73 -17.87 -8.89
C ASP A 230 21.49 -16.60 -8.48
N ASP A 231 21.55 -15.58 -9.34
CA ASP A 231 22.17 -14.28 -9.07
C ASP A 231 21.24 -13.27 -8.42
N ALA A 232 19.99 -13.65 -8.12
CA ALA A 232 19.04 -12.80 -7.41
C ALA A 232 19.36 -12.76 -5.91
N MET A 233 19.31 -11.57 -5.33
CA MET A 233 19.41 -11.37 -3.89
C MET A 233 18.03 -11.03 -3.33
N VAL A 234 17.48 -11.88 -2.48
CA VAL A 234 16.18 -11.67 -1.84
C VAL A 234 16.31 -11.83 -0.33
N GLU A 235 16.10 -10.73 0.38
CA GLU A 235 16.19 -10.66 1.84
C GLU A 235 14.78 -10.45 2.40
N HIS A 236 14.42 -11.23 3.43
CA HIS A 236 13.14 -11.06 4.11
C HIS A 236 13.32 -11.19 5.63
N GLU A 237 12.96 -10.14 6.34
CA GLU A 237 12.96 -10.09 7.80
C GLU A 237 11.53 -9.84 8.31
N ALA A 238 11.14 -10.54 9.37
CA ALA A 238 9.87 -10.33 10.03
C ALA A 238 10.02 -10.38 11.55
N THR A 239 9.50 -9.38 12.24
CA THR A 239 9.49 -9.32 13.69
C THR A 239 8.07 -9.12 14.21
N THR A 240 7.75 -9.75 15.33
CA THR A 240 6.49 -9.52 16.05
C THR A 240 6.80 -9.32 17.52
N THR A 241 6.41 -8.18 18.05
CA THR A 241 6.60 -7.83 19.46
C THR A 241 5.25 -7.61 20.13
N ARG A 242 5.07 -8.16 21.32
CA ARG A 242 3.92 -7.89 22.18
C ARG A 242 4.36 -7.02 23.36
N ILE A 243 3.69 -5.89 23.57
CA ILE A 243 3.91 -5.04 24.73
C ILE A 243 3.05 -5.58 25.88
N SER A 244 3.69 -5.84 27.04
CA SER A 244 2.99 -6.17 28.27
C SER A 244 2.34 -4.93 28.90
N GLU A 245 1.30 -5.14 29.70
CA GLU A 245 0.63 -4.06 30.44
C GLU A 245 1.58 -3.28 31.34
N GLU A 246 2.55 -3.96 31.99
CA GLU A 246 3.59 -3.32 32.80
C GLU A 246 4.44 -2.33 31.99
N ARG A 247 4.82 -2.70 30.76
CA ARG A 247 5.60 -1.81 29.88
C ARG A 247 4.76 -0.62 29.41
N LEU A 248 3.48 -0.84 29.10
CA LEU A 248 2.56 0.24 28.77
C LEU A 248 2.41 1.22 29.94
N PHE A 249 2.20 0.69 31.16
CA PHE A 249 2.14 1.49 32.37
C PHE A 249 3.41 2.31 32.59
N TYR A 250 4.58 1.70 32.42
CA TYR A 250 5.86 2.40 32.55
C TYR A 250 6.04 3.52 31.51
N CYS A 251 5.57 3.33 30.27
CA CYS A 251 5.65 4.35 29.24
C CYS A 251 4.67 5.52 29.44
N GLN A 252 3.67 5.37 30.31
CA GLN A 252 2.67 6.39 30.63
C GLN A 252 3.05 7.27 31.81
N GLN A 253 4.10 6.90 32.59
CA GLN A 253 4.65 7.67 33.70
C GLN A 253 5.60 8.77 33.22
#